data_4af8e8b567ed967fc0622dbd832eca0c
#
_entry.id   4af8e8b567ed967fc0622dbd832eca0c
#
_cell.length_a   1.000
_cell.length_b   1.000
_cell.length_c   1.000
_cell.angle_alpha   90.00
_cell.angle_beta   90.00
_cell.angle_gamma   90.00
#
_symmetry.space_group_name_H-M   'P 1'
#
loop_
_entity.id
_entity.type
_entity.pdbx_description
1 polymer ?
#
loop_
_entity_poly.entity_id
_entity_poly.type
_entity_poly.pdbx_seq_one_letter_code
_entity_poly.pdbx_strand_id
1 'polypeptide(L)'
;MEIQQLKLFLAIAANGSFSRVATLFALTQSSVSKSISALEQEWSIRLFDRTGRGAALTPAGRALLPKAEALVADAAELASVMAQWGAPVAGIVRLWILPSVSSVLVHKLLVSCRANYPGIQLQVSEGTTQGIEEALADGRCDLGVLSRIPSVDLADSQPLLSSPMLLVASPLAPEAQLASISFQQAAALPLVLASAPNNARLRLEQEARRQKIILNVAWEVNPVHLAKEMVVAERLYMMATRLTVAAEVAAGVLAAIPIVMPEIQQTFYLVVAGRRNSSAAVRAVAQIVEQLAAAAEKRP
;
A
#
# COMPACT_ATOMS: atom_id res chain seq x y z
N MET A 1 -9.32 19.14 29.33
CA MET A 1 -8.25 18.48 28.51
C MET A 1 -8.02 19.29 27.24
N GLU A 2 -6.78 19.67 26.97
CA GLU A 2 -6.35 20.39 25.76
C GLU A 2 -5.38 19.54 24.94
N ILE A 3 -5.41 19.69 23.63
CA ILE A 3 -4.49 18.97 22.72
C ILE A 3 -3.02 19.22 23.05
N GLN A 4 -2.69 20.44 23.50
CA GLN A 4 -1.33 20.77 23.92
C GLN A 4 -0.87 19.94 25.13
N GLN A 5 -1.76 19.67 26.08
CA GLN A 5 -1.45 18.81 27.24
C GLN A 5 -1.16 17.35 26.79
N LEU A 6 -1.92 16.84 25.81
CA LEU A 6 -1.65 15.53 25.23
C LEU A 6 -0.31 15.48 24.48
N LYS A 7 0.04 16.53 23.72
CA LYS A 7 1.36 16.63 23.07
C LYS A 7 2.51 16.60 24.09
N LEU A 8 2.37 17.32 25.19
CA LEU A 8 3.36 17.31 26.27
C LEU A 8 3.44 15.93 26.95
N PHE A 9 2.28 15.28 27.19
CA PHE A 9 2.21 13.92 27.72
C PHE A 9 2.97 12.93 26.81
N LEU A 10 2.72 12.93 25.51
CA LEU A 10 3.40 12.06 24.54
C LEU A 10 4.91 12.33 24.49
N ALA A 11 5.30 13.59 24.48
CA ALA A 11 6.71 13.97 24.48
C ALA A 11 7.44 13.51 25.75
N ILE A 12 6.81 13.61 26.92
CA ILE A 12 7.39 13.12 28.19
C ILE A 12 7.46 11.60 28.19
N ALA A 13 6.44 10.91 27.69
CA ALA A 13 6.42 9.46 27.56
C ALA A 13 7.58 8.94 26.69
N ALA A 14 7.86 9.63 25.58
CA ALA A 14 8.96 9.28 24.67
C ALA A 14 10.36 9.62 25.22
N ASN A 15 10.51 10.74 25.96
CA ASN A 15 11.81 11.26 26.40
C ASN A 15 12.16 10.92 27.85
N GLY A 16 11.21 10.48 28.66
CA GLY A 16 11.39 10.17 30.07
C GLY A 16 11.77 11.38 30.97
N SER A 17 11.64 12.63 30.47
CA SER A 17 12.15 13.81 31.18
C SER A 17 11.33 15.06 30.94
N PHE A 18 10.80 15.65 32.01
CA PHE A 18 10.10 16.93 31.98
C PHE A 18 11.00 18.10 31.54
N SER A 19 12.26 18.11 31.99
CA SER A 19 13.21 19.17 31.64
C SER A 19 13.60 19.15 30.18
N ARG A 20 13.83 17.95 29.60
CA ARG A 20 14.14 17.79 28.18
C ARG A 20 12.96 18.23 27.29
N VAL A 21 11.74 17.89 27.70
CA VAL A 21 10.52 18.28 26.97
C VAL A 21 10.30 19.79 27.09
N ALA A 22 10.58 20.40 28.24
CA ALA A 22 10.52 21.86 28.40
C ALA A 22 11.42 22.57 27.39
N THR A 23 12.64 22.09 27.19
CA THR A 23 13.58 22.64 26.19
C THR A 23 13.03 22.43 24.76
N LEU A 24 12.54 21.25 24.44
CA LEU A 24 12.00 20.93 23.11
C LEU A 24 10.79 21.80 22.72
N PHE A 25 9.96 22.17 23.69
CA PHE A 25 8.77 23.00 23.48
C PHE A 25 8.97 24.49 23.76
N ALA A 26 10.20 24.92 24.01
CA ALA A 26 10.53 26.31 24.43
C ALA A 26 9.71 26.79 25.64
N LEU A 27 9.48 25.91 26.61
CA LEU A 27 8.74 26.15 27.84
C LEU A 27 9.65 26.02 29.06
N THR A 28 9.17 26.49 30.23
CA THR A 28 9.82 26.18 31.50
C THR A 28 9.39 24.80 32.01
N GLN A 29 10.28 24.11 32.76
CA GLN A 29 9.92 22.80 33.34
C GLN A 29 8.70 22.91 34.28
N SER A 30 8.55 24.05 34.99
CA SER A 30 7.40 24.32 35.86
C SER A 30 6.09 24.41 35.04
N SER A 31 6.11 25.00 33.83
CA SER A 31 4.96 25.11 32.97
C SER A 31 4.53 23.72 32.44
N VAL A 32 5.51 22.92 32.00
CA VAL A 32 5.24 21.53 31.56
C VAL A 32 4.67 20.71 32.71
N SER A 33 5.26 20.80 33.91
CA SER A 33 4.78 20.12 35.10
C SER A 33 3.35 20.52 35.48
N LYS A 34 3.04 21.84 35.45
CA LYS A 34 1.69 22.35 35.73
C LYS A 34 0.67 21.83 34.71
N SER A 35 1.01 21.82 33.42
CA SER A 35 0.11 21.30 32.36
C SER A 35 -0.23 19.82 32.57
N ILE A 36 0.74 18.99 32.90
CA ILE A 36 0.51 17.59 33.19
C ILE A 36 -0.28 17.40 34.49
N SER A 37 0.08 18.12 35.55
CA SER A 37 -0.65 18.08 36.82
C SER A 37 -2.12 18.48 36.66
N ALA A 38 -2.41 19.49 35.84
CA ALA A 38 -3.79 19.89 35.54
C ALA A 38 -4.57 18.75 34.84
N LEU A 39 -3.95 18.05 33.90
CA LEU A 39 -4.55 16.89 33.23
C LEU A 39 -4.79 15.74 34.21
N GLU A 40 -3.81 15.46 35.08
CA GLU A 40 -3.92 14.41 36.11
C GLU A 40 -5.02 14.75 37.14
N GLN A 41 -5.16 16.02 37.51
CA GLN A 41 -6.20 16.50 38.43
C GLN A 41 -7.61 16.40 37.77
N GLU A 42 -7.75 16.84 36.53
CA GLU A 42 -9.02 16.78 35.80
C GLU A 42 -9.57 15.33 35.75
N TRP A 43 -8.68 14.35 35.60
CA TRP A 43 -9.06 12.95 35.54
C TRP A 43 -8.95 12.20 36.86
N SER A 44 -8.43 12.87 37.90
CA SER A 44 -8.14 12.25 39.22
C SER A 44 -7.26 11.00 39.10
N ILE A 45 -6.32 10.99 38.17
CA ILE A 45 -5.43 9.85 37.84
C ILE A 45 -4.00 10.36 37.63
N ARG A 46 -3.00 9.67 38.19
CA ARG A 46 -1.61 9.92 37.84
C ARG A 46 -1.21 9.22 36.55
N LEU A 47 -0.54 9.98 35.67
CA LEU A 47 -0.06 9.49 34.38
C LEU A 47 1.44 9.16 34.43
N PHE A 48 2.18 9.83 35.32
CA PHE A 48 3.62 9.62 35.52
C PHE A 48 4.01 9.36 36.96
N ASP A 49 4.91 8.38 37.14
CA ASP A 49 5.70 8.24 38.36
C ASP A 49 7.00 9.00 38.19
N ARG A 50 7.26 9.94 39.15
CA ARG A 50 8.52 10.69 39.19
C ARG A 50 9.56 9.85 39.94
N THR A 51 10.59 9.45 39.21
CA THR A 51 11.73 8.72 39.79
C THR A 51 12.96 9.64 39.86
N GLY A 52 13.93 9.31 40.67
CA GLY A 52 15.21 10.04 40.71
C GLY A 52 15.99 10.03 39.37
N ARG A 53 15.55 9.21 38.42
CA ARG A 53 16.14 9.08 37.07
C ARG A 53 15.27 9.68 35.96
N GLY A 54 14.11 10.28 36.27
CA GLY A 54 13.22 10.86 35.29
C GLY A 54 11.74 10.59 35.55
N ALA A 55 10.94 10.45 34.49
CA ALA A 55 9.53 10.17 34.53
C ALA A 55 9.21 8.83 33.80
N ALA A 56 8.48 7.95 34.46
CA ALA A 56 7.99 6.71 33.89
C ALA A 56 6.45 6.73 33.83
N LEU A 57 5.86 6.10 32.82
CA LEU A 57 4.40 5.99 32.72
C LEU A 57 3.84 5.06 33.82
N THR A 58 2.77 5.50 34.48
CA THR A 58 1.92 4.63 35.31
C THR A 58 1.16 3.63 34.44
N PRO A 59 0.48 2.61 35.02
CA PRO A 59 -0.46 1.76 34.26
C PRO A 59 -1.53 2.58 33.51
N ALA A 60 -2.06 3.63 34.12
CA ALA A 60 -3.03 4.52 33.50
C ALA A 60 -2.40 5.32 32.35
N GLY A 61 -1.17 5.82 32.53
CA GLY A 61 -0.42 6.49 31.45
C GLY A 61 -0.18 5.56 30.24
N ARG A 62 0.17 4.31 30.49
CA ARG A 62 0.33 3.30 29.41
C ARG A 62 -0.98 3.03 28.66
N ALA A 63 -2.10 2.96 29.38
CA ALA A 63 -3.42 2.75 28.75
C ALA A 63 -3.88 3.98 27.95
N LEU A 64 -3.51 5.18 28.41
CA LEU A 64 -3.83 6.43 27.70
C LEU A 64 -2.99 6.62 26.43
N LEU A 65 -1.75 6.16 26.41
CA LEU A 65 -0.76 6.44 25.36
C LEU A 65 -1.32 6.26 23.92
N PRO A 66 -1.87 5.10 23.52
CA PRO A 66 -2.38 4.90 22.17
C PRO A 66 -3.58 5.80 21.84
N LYS A 67 -4.40 6.15 22.83
CA LYS A 67 -5.55 7.04 22.64
C LYS A 67 -5.11 8.50 22.48
N ALA A 68 -4.10 8.93 23.24
CA ALA A 68 -3.53 10.26 23.12
C ALA A 68 -2.83 10.44 21.76
N GLU A 69 -2.10 9.43 21.29
CA GLU A 69 -1.50 9.42 19.96
C GLU A 69 -2.56 9.59 18.86
N ALA A 70 -3.65 8.83 18.92
CA ALA A 70 -4.75 8.93 17.96
C ALA A 70 -5.37 10.33 17.95
N LEU A 71 -5.74 10.88 19.12
CA LEU A 71 -6.36 12.20 19.21
C LEU A 71 -5.44 13.35 18.73
N VAL A 72 -4.14 13.28 19.03
CA VAL A 72 -3.18 14.29 18.54
C VAL A 72 -3.02 14.19 17.03
N ALA A 73 -3.04 12.97 16.46
CA ALA A 73 -3.00 12.75 15.04
C ALA A 73 -4.28 13.27 14.34
N ASP A 74 -5.47 12.98 14.87
CA ASP A 74 -6.75 13.46 14.34
C ASP A 74 -6.83 15.00 14.39
N ALA A 75 -6.35 15.62 15.47
CA ALA A 75 -6.30 17.07 15.58
C ALA A 75 -5.33 17.71 14.58
N ALA A 76 -4.20 17.05 14.29
CA ALA A 76 -3.26 17.51 13.28
C ALA A 76 -3.86 17.36 11.86
N GLU A 77 -4.60 16.28 11.62
CA GLU A 77 -5.33 16.07 10.37
C GLU A 77 -6.40 17.15 10.16
N LEU A 78 -7.22 17.44 11.17
CA LEU A 78 -8.21 18.52 11.13
C LEU A 78 -7.57 19.87 10.81
N ALA A 79 -6.48 20.22 11.49
CA ALA A 79 -5.72 21.45 11.24
C ALA A 79 -5.18 21.49 9.80
N SER A 80 -4.72 20.35 9.26
CA SER A 80 -4.25 20.22 7.89
C SER A 80 -5.37 20.40 6.89
N VAL A 81 -6.56 19.82 7.13
CA VAL A 81 -7.77 20.02 6.30
C VAL A 81 -8.18 21.48 6.28
N MET A 82 -8.20 22.15 7.43
CA MET A 82 -8.58 23.57 7.54
C MET A 82 -7.56 24.50 6.89
N ALA A 83 -6.24 24.22 7.01
CA ALA A 83 -5.19 24.99 6.36
C ALA A 83 -5.25 24.91 4.82
N GLN A 84 -5.92 23.91 4.27
CA GLN A 84 -6.10 23.71 2.83
C GLN A 84 -7.33 24.43 2.25
N TRP A 85 -8.23 24.92 3.08
CA TRP A 85 -9.36 25.72 2.64
C TRP A 85 -8.87 27.10 2.18
N GLY A 86 -8.51 27.19 0.89
CA GLY A 86 -8.05 28.42 0.25
C GLY A 86 -6.64 28.37 -0.35
N ALA A 87 -5.81 27.41 -0.02
CA ALA A 87 -4.51 27.22 -0.67
C ALA A 87 -4.58 26.12 -1.74
N PRO A 88 -4.02 26.31 -2.94
CA PRO A 88 -3.95 25.26 -3.95
C PRO A 88 -3.12 24.09 -3.42
N VAL A 89 -3.68 22.88 -3.54
CA VAL A 89 -2.95 21.66 -3.16
C VAL A 89 -1.74 21.50 -4.09
N ALA A 90 -0.54 21.56 -3.52
CA ALA A 90 0.71 21.54 -4.28
C ALA A 90 1.77 20.70 -3.54
N GLY A 91 2.77 20.26 -4.29
CA GLY A 91 3.92 19.52 -3.74
C GLY A 91 4.33 18.35 -4.62
N ILE A 92 5.41 17.69 -4.24
CA ILE A 92 5.91 16.48 -4.91
C ILE A 92 5.27 15.28 -4.23
N VAL A 93 4.75 14.34 -5.05
CA VAL A 93 4.24 13.03 -4.59
C VAL A 93 4.98 11.94 -5.36
N ARG A 94 5.62 11.02 -4.63
CA ARG A 94 6.38 9.89 -5.18
C ARG A 94 5.54 8.63 -5.07
N LEU A 95 5.06 8.15 -6.21
CA LEU A 95 4.29 6.92 -6.32
C LEU A 95 5.18 5.79 -6.84
N TRP A 96 5.26 4.69 -6.11
CA TRP A 96 5.82 3.45 -6.62
C TRP A 96 4.72 2.42 -6.85
N ILE A 97 4.73 1.75 -7.99
CA ILE A 97 3.62 0.90 -8.44
C ILE A 97 4.15 -0.36 -9.14
N LEU A 98 3.44 -1.47 -8.97
CA LEU A 98 3.75 -2.69 -9.71
C LEU A 98 3.48 -2.52 -11.22
N PRO A 99 4.34 -3.04 -12.12
CA PRO A 99 4.13 -2.98 -13.57
C PRO A 99 2.77 -3.52 -14.01
N SER A 100 2.26 -4.56 -13.32
CA SER A 100 0.97 -5.19 -13.62
C SER A 100 -0.23 -4.25 -13.43
N VAL A 101 -0.09 -3.19 -12.64
CA VAL A 101 -1.16 -2.23 -12.33
C VAL A 101 -0.91 -0.88 -13.00
N SER A 102 0.37 -0.54 -13.25
CA SER A 102 0.75 0.76 -13.79
C SER A 102 0.12 1.04 -15.15
N SER A 103 0.09 0.06 -16.05
CA SER A 103 -0.49 0.17 -17.39
C SER A 103 -1.98 0.56 -17.39
N VAL A 104 -2.72 0.21 -16.34
CA VAL A 104 -4.15 0.48 -16.21
C VAL A 104 -4.43 1.81 -15.50
N LEU A 105 -3.61 2.16 -14.50
CA LEU A 105 -3.89 3.29 -13.61
C LEU A 105 -3.10 4.56 -13.94
N VAL A 106 -1.81 4.46 -14.28
CA VAL A 106 -0.88 5.61 -14.29
C VAL A 106 -1.31 6.70 -15.28
N HIS A 107 -1.66 6.33 -16.52
CA HIS A 107 -2.09 7.35 -17.50
C HIS A 107 -3.30 8.15 -17.00
N LYS A 108 -4.32 7.47 -16.49
CA LYS A 108 -5.54 8.12 -15.97
C LYS A 108 -5.24 8.96 -14.73
N LEU A 109 -4.34 8.47 -13.86
CA LEU A 109 -3.89 9.18 -12.68
C LEU A 109 -3.20 10.50 -13.05
N LEU A 110 -2.28 10.48 -14.01
CA LEU A 110 -1.59 11.68 -14.49
C LEU A 110 -2.57 12.71 -15.07
N VAL A 111 -3.52 12.26 -15.90
CA VAL A 111 -4.57 13.13 -16.47
C VAL A 111 -5.44 13.73 -15.37
N SER A 112 -5.88 12.92 -14.40
CA SER A 112 -6.73 13.36 -13.29
C SER A 112 -5.99 14.33 -12.35
N CYS A 113 -4.73 14.03 -12.01
CA CYS A 113 -3.89 14.91 -11.19
C CYS A 113 -3.70 16.27 -11.87
N ARG A 114 -3.37 16.29 -13.16
CA ARG A 114 -3.17 17.54 -13.91
C ARG A 114 -4.42 18.40 -13.96
N ALA A 115 -5.60 17.76 -14.11
CA ALA A 115 -6.86 18.48 -14.21
C ALA A 115 -7.33 19.05 -12.85
N ASN A 116 -7.21 18.28 -11.78
CA ASN A 116 -7.78 18.63 -10.49
C ASN A 116 -6.77 19.28 -9.52
N TYR A 117 -5.47 18.99 -9.68
CA TYR A 117 -4.41 19.45 -8.79
C TYR A 117 -3.15 19.88 -9.58
N PRO A 118 -3.22 20.97 -10.34
CA PRO A 118 -2.11 21.43 -11.21
C PRO A 118 -0.84 21.79 -10.47
N GLY A 119 -0.92 22.03 -9.14
CA GLY A 119 0.24 22.26 -8.27
C GLY A 119 0.94 20.98 -7.78
N ILE A 120 0.41 19.79 -8.09
CA ILE A 120 1.06 18.54 -7.72
C ILE A 120 2.03 18.10 -8.82
N GLN A 121 3.29 17.87 -8.44
CA GLN A 121 4.27 17.19 -9.27
C GLN A 121 4.30 15.71 -8.89
N LEU A 122 3.69 14.86 -9.72
CA LEU A 122 3.67 13.42 -9.51
C LEU A 122 4.91 12.77 -10.13
N GLN A 123 5.68 12.04 -9.33
CA GLN A 123 6.81 11.20 -9.75
C GLN A 123 6.39 9.74 -9.63
N VAL A 124 6.41 9.01 -10.75
CA VAL A 124 5.99 7.60 -10.78
C VAL A 124 7.20 6.71 -11.10
N SER A 125 7.36 5.66 -10.30
CA SER A 125 8.37 4.62 -10.52
C SER A 125 7.73 3.24 -10.48
N GLU A 126 8.20 2.35 -11.32
CA GLU A 126 7.82 0.94 -11.24
C GLU A 126 8.83 0.15 -10.40
N GLY A 127 8.32 -0.86 -9.67
CA GLY A 127 9.16 -1.70 -8.85
C GLY A 127 8.52 -3.03 -8.51
N THR A 128 9.30 -3.92 -7.89
CA THR A 128 8.79 -5.14 -7.27
C THR A 128 8.15 -4.82 -5.92
N THR A 129 7.33 -5.72 -5.38
CA THR A 129 6.74 -5.54 -4.03
C THR A 129 7.83 -5.23 -3.00
N GLN A 130 8.91 -5.99 -2.97
CA GLN A 130 10.03 -5.77 -2.05
C GLN A 130 10.66 -4.38 -2.25
N GLY A 131 10.96 -3.98 -3.49
CA GLY A 131 11.53 -2.67 -3.78
C GLY A 131 10.61 -1.50 -3.38
N ILE A 132 9.29 -1.68 -3.51
CA ILE A 132 8.29 -0.70 -3.06
C ILE A 132 8.28 -0.61 -1.53
N GLU A 133 8.31 -1.75 -0.81
CA GLU A 133 8.36 -1.79 0.66
C GLU A 133 9.63 -1.15 1.21
N GLU A 134 10.78 -1.43 0.61
CA GLU A 134 12.05 -0.77 0.94
C GLU A 134 11.98 0.74 0.70
N ALA A 135 11.44 1.16 -0.45
CA ALA A 135 11.31 2.58 -0.77
C ALA A 135 10.37 3.34 0.19
N LEU A 136 9.28 2.68 0.66
CA LEU A 136 8.39 3.22 1.68
C LEU A 136 9.10 3.35 3.03
N ALA A 137 9.84 2.32 3.45
CA ALA A 137 10.59 2.31 4.71
C ALA A 137 11.68 3.39 4.75
N ASP A 138 12.38 3.59 3.61
CA ASP A 138 13.46 4.58 3.47
C ASP A 138 12.97 6.01 3.19
N GLY A 139 11.65 6.25 3.09
CA GLY A 139 11.09 7.56 2.77
C GLY A 139 11.35 8.03 1.33
N ARG A 140 11.75 7.13 0.43
CA ARG A 140 11.91 7.39 -1.02
C ARG A 140 10.59 7.33 -1.79
N CYS A 141 9.54 6.83 -1.16
CA CYS A 141 8.21 6.63 -1.70
C CYS A 141 7.18 7.19 -0.71
N ASP A 142 6.20 7.93 -1.20
CA ASP A 142 5.09 8.46 -0.41
C ASP A 142 3.86 7.55 -0.50
N LEU A 143 3.65 6.93 -1.68
CA LEU A 143 2.54 6.03 -1.99
C LEU A 143 3.06 4.77 -2.69
N GLY A 144 2.73 3.60 -2.19
CA GLY A 144 3.05 2.31 -2.80
C GLY A 144 1.80 1.56 -3.25
N VAL A 145 1.77 1.10 -4.51
CA VAL A 145 0.76 0.13 -4.99
C VAL A 145 1.45 -1.21 -5.21
N LEU A 146 1.14 -2.16 -4.37
CA LEU A 146 1.82 -3.46 -4.32
C LEU A 146 0.83 -4.61 -4.11
N SER A 147 1.29 -5.83 -4.29
CA SER A 147 0.53 -7.04 -3.97
C SER A 147 1.11 -7.72 -2.74
N ARG A 148 0.26 -8.28 -1.89
CA ARG A 148 0.66 -9.07 -0.72
C ARG A 148 -0.09 -10.38 -0.64
N ILE A 149 0.50 -11.36 0.02
CA ILE A 149 -0.19 -12.58 0.44
C ILE A 149 -0.92 -12.29 1.75
N PRO A 150 -2.18 -12.72 1.95
CA PRO A 150 -3.02 -12.35 3.08
C PRO A 150 -2.49 -12.68 4.49
N SER A 151 -1.34 -13.35 4.62
CA SER A 151 -0.73 -13.76 5.89
C SER A 151 0.21 -12.74 6.53
N VAL A 152 0.43 -11.58 5.90
CA VAL A 152 1.34 -10.54 6.40
C VAL A 152 0.54 -9.43 7.07
N ASP A 153 1.04 -8.93 8.22
CA ASP A 153 0.39 -7.86 8.99
C ASP A 153 0.11 -6.63 8.13
N LEU A 154 -1.17 -6.24 8.04
CA LEU A 154 -1.69 -5.24 7.10
C LEU A 154 -2.04 -3.91 7.77
N ALA A 155 -1.48 -3.62 8.95
CA ALA A 155 -1.90 -2.49 9.81
C ALA A 155 -1.97 -1.13 9.08
N ASP A 156 -1.14 -0.91 8.05
CA ASP A 156 -1.09 0.35 7.29
C ASP A 156 -1.49 0.22 5.81
N SER A 157 -2.03 -0.91 5.37
CA SER A 157 -2.41 -1.14 3.98
C SER A 157 -3.93 -1.22 3.80
N GLN A 158 -4.44 -0.60 2.73
CA GLN A 158 -5.85 -0.72 2.31
C GLN A 158 -5.94 -1.61 1.08
N PRO A 159 -6.88 -2.59 1.06
CA PRO A 159 -7.21 -3.28 -0.18
C PRO A 159 -7.64 -2.26 -1.24
N LEU A 160 -7.00 -2.29 -2.40
CA LEU A 160 -7.25 -1.34 -3.47
C LEU A 160 -8.16 -1.95 -4.53
N LEU A 161 -7.81 -3.13 -5.00
CA LEU A 161 -8.59 -3.91 -5.97
C LEU A 161 -8.13 -5.37 -5.98
N SER A 162 -8.98 -6.26 -6.47
CA SER A 162 -8.65 -7.66 -6.75
C SER A 162 -8.81 -7.99 -8.23
N SER A 163 -7.97 -8.87 -8.74
CA SER A 163 -8.01 -9.29 -10.15
C SER A 163 -7.81 -10.81 -10.26
N PRO A 164 -8.66 -11.51 -11.03
CA PRO A 164 -8.48 -12.94 -11.24
C PRO A 164 -7.19 -13.23 -12.02
N MET A 165 -6.56 -14.35 -11.70
CA MET A 165 -5.49 -14.95 -12.49
C MET A 165 -6.11 -15.68 -13.68
N LEU A 166 -5.56 -15.43 -14.86
CA LEU A 166 -5.98 -15.99 -16.13
C LEU A 166 -4.84 -16.80 -16.73
N LEU A 167 -5.15 -17.80 -17.50
CA LEU A 167 -4.20 -18.37 -18.46
C LEU A 167 -4.11 -17.41 -19.64
N VAL A 168 -2.90 -17.03 -20.00
CA VAL A 168 -2.61 -16.14 -21.13
C VAL A 168 -1.90 -16.93 -22.20
N ALA A 169 -2.38 -16.81 -23.42
CA ALA A 169 -1.93 -17.58 -24.57
C ALA A 169 -1.84 -16.70 -25.83
N SER A 170 -1.15 -17.18 -26.84
CA SER A 170 -1.30 -16.66 -28.19
C SER A 170 -2.76 -16.86 -28.67
N PRO A 171 -3.37 -15.91 -29.40
CA PRO A 171 -4.70 -16.09 -29.99
C PRO A 171 -4.81 -17.31 -30.91
N LEU A 172 -3.67 -17.80 -31.41
CA LEU A 172 -3.57 -19.00 -32.27
C LEU A 172 -3.42 -20.32 -31.50
N ALA A 173 -3.30 -20.25 -30.16
CA ALA A 173 -3.22 -21.46 -29.34
C ALA A 173 -4.58 -22.17 -29.26
N PRO A 174 -4.59 -23.51 -29.22
CA PRO A 174 -5.84 -24.25 -29.06
C PRO A 174 -6.68 -23.83 -27.85
N GLU A 175 -6.01 -23.52 -26.76
CA GLU A 175 -6.63 -23.09 -25.48
C GLU A 175 -7.30 -21.72 -25.57
N ALA A 176 -6.94 -20.89 -26.55
CA ALA A 176 -7.54 -19.56 -26.74
C ALA A 176 -9.05 -19.60 -27.03
N GLN A 177 -9.56 -20.75 -27.49
CA GLN A 177 -10.98 -20.98 -27.79
C GLN A 177 -11.77 -21.51 -26.58
N LEU A 178 -11.12 -21.83 -25.47
CA LEU A 178 -11.77 -22.37 -24.28
C LEU A 178 -12.51 -21.25 -23.53
N ALA A 179 -13.72 -21.54 -23.05
CA ALA A 179 -14.47 -20.66 -22.17
C ALA A 179 -13.81 -20.54 -20.80
N SER A 180 -13.14 -21.59 -20.34
CA SER A 180 -12.36 -21.64 -19.10
C SER A 180 -11.44 -22.85 -19.09
N ILE A 181 -10.46 -22.86 -18.18
CA ILE A 181 -9.52 -23.97 -18.00
C ILE A 181 -9.34 -24.23 -16.49
N SER A 182 -9.21 -25.50 -16.09
CA SER A 182 -8.88 -25.80 -14.68
C SER A 182 -7.44 -25.41 -14.35
N PHE A 183 -7.17 -25.09 -13.08
CA PHE A 183 -5.80 -24.79 -12.63
C PHE A 183 -4.86 -25.96 -12.92
N GLN A 184 -5.31 -27.21 -12.74
CA GLN A 184 -4.50 -28.40 -13.03
C GLN A 184 -4.11 -28.49 -14.51
N GLN A 185 -5.03 -28.24 -15.41
CA GLN A 185 -4.74 -28.25 -16.86
C GLN A 185 -3.81 -27.11 -17.24
N ALA A 186 -4.06 -25.90 -16.73
CA ALA A 186 -3.21 -24.74 -16.97
C ALA A 186 -1.77 -24.95 -16.43
N ALA A 187 -1.63 -25.58 -15.28
CA ALA A 187 -0.33 -25.89 -14.65
C ALA A 187 0.51 -26.91 -15.46
N ALA A 188 -0.11 -27.76 -16.26
CA ALA A 188 0.57 -28.75 -17.09
C ALA A 188 1.13 -28.17 -18.40
N LEU A 189 0.66 -27.01 -18.84
CA LEU A 189 1.15 -26.32 -20.04
C LEU A 189 2.57 -25.76 -19.83
N PRO A 190 3.37 -25.58 -20.90
CA PRO A 190 4.70 -24.99 -20.77
C PRO A 190 4.61 -23.50 -20.42
N LEU A 191 4.86 -23.20 -19.14
CA LEU A 191 4.66 -21.86 -18.58
C LEU A 191 5.94 -21.00 -18.63
N VAL A 192 5.79 -19.75 -18.98
CA VAL A 192 6.75 -18.69 -18.64
C VAL A 192 6.23 -17.90 -17.44
N LEU A 193 6.96 -17.89 -16.35
CA LEU A 193 6.57 -17.25 -15.09
C LEU A 193 7.69 -16.36 -14.57
N ALA A 194 7.35 -15.45 -13.67
CA ALA A 194 8.36 -14.68 -12.96
C ALA A 194 9.17 -15.56 -12.02
N SER A 195 10.45 -15.22 -11.78
CA SER A 195 11.29 -15.87 -10.77
C SER A 195 10.83 -15.50 -9.36
N ALA A 196 11.05 -16.36 -8.39
CA ALA A 196 10.88 -16.04 -6.98
C ALA A 196 11.96 -15.01 -6.49
N PRO A 197 11.65 -14.12 -5.53
CA PRO A 197 10.33 -13.94 -4.93
C PRO A 197 9.45 -12.97 -5.74
N ASN A 198 8.37 -13.47 -6.29
CA ASN A 198 7.34 -12.68 -6.96
C ASN A 198 5.98 -13.11 -6.40
N ASN A 199 5.15 -12.16 -5.97
CA ASN A 199 3.92 -12.49 -5.26
C ASN A 199 2.88 -13.24 -6.12
N ALA A 200 2.81 -12.96 -7.43
CA ALA A 200 1.97 -13.74 -8.34
C ALA A 200 2.49 -15.18 -8.45
N ARG A 201 3.83 -15.36 -8.58
CA ARG A 201 4.46 -16.67 -8.59
C ARG A 201 4.21 -17.43 -7.28
N LEU A 202 4.45 -16.79 -6.14
CA LEU A 202 4.21 -17.40 -4.82
C LEU A 202 2.76 -17.83 -4.64
N ARG A 203 1.81 -17.05 -5.14
CA ARG A 203 0.39 -17.38 -5.09
C ARG A 203 0.06 -18.63 -5.90
N LEU A 204 0.60 -18.73 -7.11
CA LEU A 204 0.45 -19.92 -7.96
C LEU A 204 1.08 -21.16 -7.32
N GLU A 205 2.29 -21.03 -6.75
CA GLU A 205 2.96 -22.13 -6.07
C GLU A 205 2.23 -22.58 -4.80
N GLN A 206 1.67 -21.63 -4.04
CA GLN A 206 0.86 -21.94 -2.86
C GLN A 206 -0.35 -22.78 -3.25
N GLU A 207 -1.05 -22.42 -4.34
CA GLU A 207 -2.18 -23.18 -4.84
C GLU A 207 -1.76 -24.55 -5.40
N ALA A 208 -0.65 -24.60 -6.13
CA ALA A 208 -0.09 -25.85 -6.65
C ALA A 208 0.25 -26.83 -5.52
N ARG A 209 0.89 -26.34 -4.45
CA ARG A 209 1.19 -27.16 -3.25
C ARG A 209 -0.09 -27.66 -2.58
N ARG A 210 -1.11 -26.82 -2.45
CA ARG A 210 -2.41 -27.18 -1.85
C ARG A 210 -3.08 -28.33 -2.60
N GLN A 211 -2.97 -28.32 -3.92
CA GLN A 211 -3.55 -29.36 -4.79
C GLN A 211 -2.58 -30.51 -5.12
N LYS A 212 -1.35 -30.48 -4.64
CA LYS A 212 -0.28 -31.44 -4.96
C LYS A 212 0.02 -31.50 -6.48
N ILE A 213 -0.03 -30.35 -7.14
CA ILE A 213 0.25 -30.18 -8.56
C ILE A 213 1.65 -29.59 -8.71
N ILE A 214 2.35 -29.95 -9.78
CA ILE A 214 3.63 -29.36 -10.16
C ILE A 214 3.37 -28.40 -11.33
N LEU A 215 3.85 -27.17 -11.21
CA LEU A 215 3.83 -26.22 -12.32
C LEU A 215 4.89 -26.58 -13.35
N ASN A 216 4.50 -26.75 -14.60
CA ASN A 216 5.42 -27.00 -15.71
C ASN A 216 6.06 -25.66 -16.16
N VAL A 217 7.06 -25.19 -15.41
CA VAL A 217 7.77 -23.93 -15.70
C VAL A 217 8.84 -24.19 -16.72
N ALA A 218 8.60 -23.79 -17.97
CA ALA A 218 9.57 -23.89 -19.05
C ALA A 218 10.65 -22.79 -18.95
N TRP A 219 10.24 -21.57 -18.57
CA TRP A 219 11.14 -20.44 -18.45
C TRP A 219 10.78 -19.54 -17.26
N GLU A 220 11.80 -18.95 -16.65
CA GLU A 220 11.65 -17.91 -15.62
C GLU A 220 12.12 -16.57 -16.17
N VAL A 221 11.20 -15.58 -16.24
CA VAL A 221 11.46 -14.26 -16.84
C VAL A 221 10.84 -13.17 -15.98
N ASN A 222 11.66 -12.29 -15.40
CA ASN A 222 11.17 -11.23 -14.51
C ASN A 222 10.51 -10.05 -15.26
N PRO A 223 11.08 -9.50 -16.36
CA PRO A 223 10.42 -8.45 -17.10
C PRO A 223 9.12 -8.97 -17.74
N VAL A 224 7.97 -8.49 -17.25
CA VAL A 224 6.65 -8.99 -17.69
C VAL A 224 6.41 -8.81 -19.19
N HIS A 225 6.97 -7.75 -19.81
CA HIS A 225 6.84 -7.52 -21.25
C HIS A 225 7.53 -8.62 -22.05
N LEU A 226 8.74 -9.08 -21.63
CA LEU A 226 9.41 -10.19 -22.28
C LEU A 226 8.65 -11.50 -22.15
N ALA A 227 8.04 -11.77 -20.98
CA ALA A 227 7.19 -12.94 -20.81
C ALA A 227 5.98 -12.92 -21.79
N LYS A 228 5.36 -11.75 -22.00
CA LYS A 228 4.29 -11.56 -22.98
C LYS A 228 4.77 -11.83 -24.44
N GLU A 229 5.94 -11.33 -24.79
CA GLU A 229 6.55 -11.57 -26.11
C GLU A 229 6.82 -13.07 -26.34
N MET A 230 7.32 -13.78 -25.34
CA MET A 230 7.55 -15.23 -25.41
C MET A 230 6.26 -16.02 -25.58
N VAL A 231 5.16 -15.60 -24.96
CA VAL A 231 3.84 -16.23 -25.17
C VAL A 231 3.42 -16.16 -26.64
N VAL A 232 3.67 -15.03 -27.29
CA VAL A 232 3.32 -14.85 -28.71
C VAL A 232 4.29 -15.60 -29.63
N ALA A 233 5.60 -15.45 -29.42
CA ALA A 233 6.64 -15.94 -30.33
C ALA A 233 6.86 -17.45 -30.20
N GLU A 234 6.91 -17.98 -28.98
CA GLU A 234 7.34 -19.35 -28.69
C GLU A 234 6.17 -20.29 -28.36
N ARG A 235 4.93 -19.83 -28.49
CA ARG A 235 3.72 -20.60 -28.13
C ARG A 235 3.75 -21.11 -26.68
N LEU A 236 4.33 -20.31 -25.80
CA LEU A 236 4.32 -20.57 -24.36
C LEU A 236 3.03 -20.01 -23.76
N TYR A 237 2.83 -20.32 -22.49
CA TYR A 237 1.70 -19.83 -21.73
C TYR A 237 2.20 -19.07 -20.50
N MET A 238 1.43 -18.13 -20.01
CA MET A 238 1.69 -17.52 -18.72
C MET A 238 0.43 -17.48 -17.88
N MET A 239 0.59 -17.43 -16.56
CA MET A 239 -0.51 -17.14 -15.66
C MET A 239 -0.32 -15.74 -15.10
N ALA A 240 -1.26 -14.85 -15.40
CA ALA A 240 -1.18 -13.45 -15.00
C ALA A 240 -2.56 -12.89 -14.66
N THR A 241 -2.60 -11.76 -13.93
CA THR A 241 -3.87 -11.09 -13.69
C THR A 241 -4.39 -10.43 -14.95
N ARG A 242 -5.71 -10.26 -15.04
CA ARG A 242 -6.33 -9.53 -16.15
C ARG A 242 -5.71 -8.12 -16.33
N LEU A 243 -5.39 -7.45 -15.25
CA LEU A 243 -4.75 -6.12 -15.30
C LEU A 243 -3.42 -6.13 -16.05
N THR A 244 -2.65 -7.20 -15.89
CA THR A 244 -1.33 -7.36 -16.53
C THR A 244 -1.40 -7.40 -18.05
N VAL A 245 -2.48 -7.94 -18.61
CA VAL A 245 -2.62 -8.23 -20.06
C VAL A 245 -3.77 -7.51 -20.73
N ALA A 246 -4.44 -6.60 -20.03
CA ALA A 246 -5.65 -5.92 -20.50
C ALA A 246 -5.47 -5.22 -21.86
N ALA A 247 -4.33 -4.57 -22.06
CA ALA A 247 -4.04 -3.84 -23.29
C ALA A 247 -3.84 -4.79 -24.48
N GLU A 248 -3.06 -5.85 -24.29
CA GLU A 248 -2.76 -6.84 -25.34
C GLU A 248 -3.98 -7.69 -25.71
N VAL A 249 -4.83 -8.01 -24.73
CA VAL A 249 -6.10 -8.69 -24.97
C VAL A 249 -7.06 -7.80 -25.74
N ALA A 250 -7.18 -6.53 -25.37
CA ALA A 250 -8.00 -5.56 -26.09
C ALA A 250 -7.52 -5.32 -27.53
N ALA A 251 -6.21 -5.43 -27.77
CA ALA A 251 -5.60 -5.33 -29.11
C ALA A 251 -5.63 -6.65 -29.90
N GLY A 252 -6.13 -7.75 -29.32
CA GLY A 252 -6.16 -9.06 -29.96
C GLY A 252 -4.77 -9.72 -30.11
N VAL A 253 -3.76 -9.22 -29.42
CA VAL A 253 -2.38 -9.76 -29.44
C VAL A 253 -2.24 -10.97 -28.54
N LEU A 254 -2.99 -11.01 -27.44
CA LEU A 254 -3.05 -12.11 -26.48
C LEU A 254 -4.51 -12.57 -26.28
N ALA A 255 -4.67 -13.84 -25.96
CA ALA A 255 -5.92 -14.40 -25.44
C ALA A 255 -5.79 -14.64 -23.94
N ALA A 256 -6.88 -14.42 -23.21
CA ALA A 256 -6.94 -14.60 -21.76
C ALA A 256 -8.11 -15.53 -21.42
N ILE A 257 -7.80 -16.66 -20.81
CA ILE A 257 -8.72 -17.75 -20.51
C ILE A 257 -8.91 -17.81 -18.99
N PRO A 258 -10.15 -17.72 -18.46
CA PRO A 258 -10.41 -17.82 -17.03
C PRO A 258 -9.91 -19.15 -16.45
N ILE A 259 -9.10 -19.08 -15.39
CA ILE A 259 -8.70 -20.23 -14.60
C ILE A 259 -9.78 -20.49 -13.55
N VAL A 260 -10.27 -21.74 -13.53
CA VAL A 260 -11.30 -22.21 -12.60
C VAL A 260 -10.81 -23.43 -11.82
N MET A 261 -11.51 -23.77 -10.72
CA MET A 261 -11.23 -24.94 -9.89
C MET A 261 -9.78 -25.03 -9.35
N PRO A 262 -9.38 -24.06 -8.52
CA PRO A 262 -10.14 -22.91 -8.05
C PRO A 262 -9.88 -21.67 -8.89
N GLU A 263 -10.74 -20.69 -8.75
CA GLU A 263 -10.43 -19.34 -9.16
C GLU A 263 -9.35 -18.75 -8.20
N ILE A 264 -8.30 -18.17 -8.77
CA ILE A 264 -7.20 -17.59 -8.02
C ILE A 264 -7.26 -16.07 -8.15
N GLN A 265 -7.36 -15.38 -7.03
CA GLN A 265 -7.40 -13.92 -6.99
C GLN A 265 -6.07 -13.35 -6.51
N GLN A 266 -5.62 -12.29 -7.15
CA GLN A 266 -4.52 -11.44 -6.71
C GLN A 266 -5.07 -10.12 -6.19
N THR A 267 -4.83 -9.83 -4.91
CA THR A 267 -5.23 -8.56 -4.31
C THR A 267 -4.06 -7.58 -4.31
N PHE A 268 -4.36 -6.36 -4.70
CA PHE A 268 -3.44 -5.23 -4.67
C PHE A 268 -3.84 -4.28 -3.55
N TYR A 269 -2.86 -3.62 -2.98
CA TYR A 269 -3.00 -2.75 -1.81
C TYR A 269 -2.38 -1.39 -2.08
N LEU A 270 -3.01 -0.36 -1.55
CA LEU A 270 -2.43 0.97 -1.43
C LEU A 270 -1.82 1.11 -0.05
N VAL A 271 -0.54 1.49 -0.01
CA VAL A 271 0.20 1.80 1.22
C VAL A 271 0.61 3.26 1.17
N VAL A 272 0.31 4.00 2.23
CA VAL A 272 0.66 5.41 2.39
C VAL A 272 1.77 5.50 3.44
N ALA A 273 2.93 6.03 3.07
CA ALA A 273 4.02 6.24 4.03
C ALA A 273 3.58 7.23 5.11
N GLY A 274 3.76 6.86 6.39
CA GLY A 274 3.41 7.73 7.52
C GLY A 274 1.96 8.23 7.46
N ARG A 275 0.99 7.37 7.19
CA ARG A 275 -0.43 7.66 6.92
C ARG A 275 -1.03 8.78 7.78
N ARG A 276 -0.67 8.84 9.08
CA ARG A 276 -1.15 9.86 10.02
C ARG A 276 -0.58 11.27 9.78
N ASN A 277 0.57 11.36 9.09
CA ASN A 277 1.27 12.63 8.86
C ASN A 277 1.45 12.96 7.36
N SER A 278 0.70 12.29 6.48
CA SER A 278 0.80 12.49 5.03
C SER A 278 0.37 13.91 4.63
N SER A 279 1.04 14.49 3.62
CA SER A 279 0.69 15.81 3.10
C SER A 279 -0.67 15.80 2.37
N ALA A 280 -1.25 16.98 2.17
CA ALA A 280 -2.47 17.14 1.38
C ALA A 280 -2.33 16.60 -0.05
N ALA A 281 -1.17 16.81 -0.66
CA ALA A 281 -0.89 16.32 -1.99
C ALA A 281 -0.88 14.78 -2.03
N VAL A 282 -0.27 14.14 -1.03
CA VAL A 282 -0.25 12.66 -0.91
C VAL A 282 -1.67 12.11 -0.74
N ARG A 283 -2.47 12.72 0.13
CA ARG A 283 -3.88 12.29 0.32
C ARG A 283 -4.72 12.48 -0.94
N ALA A 284 -4.58 13.60 -1.65
CA ALA A 284 -5.30 13.85 -2.90
C ALA A 284 -4.95 12.80 -3.97
N VAL A 285 -3.67 12.47 -4.13
CA VAL A 285 -3.24 11.43 -5.07
C VAL A 285 -3.74 10.05 -4.64
N ALA A 286 -3.68 9.70 -3.35
CA ALA A 286 -4.20 8.44 -2.81
C ALA A 286 -5.70 8.27 -3.14
N GLN A 287 -6.49 9.31 -2.92
CA GLN A 287 -7.92 9.30 -3.23
C GLN A 287 -8.22 9.11 -4.72
N ILE A 288 -7.42 9.71 -5.61
CA ILE A 288 -7.57 9.49 -7.06
C ILE A 288 -7.22 8.03 -7.40
N VAL A 289 -6.15 7.48 -6.81
CA VAL A 289 -5.76 6.08 -7.03
C VAL A 289 -6.88 5.13 -6.61
N GLU A 290 -7.49 5.34 -5.45
CA GLU A 290 -8.64 4.55 -4.97
C GLU A 290 -9.84 4.62 -5.91
N GLN A 291 -10.20 5.82 -6.37
CA GLN A 291 -11.31 6.02 -7.31
C GLN A 291 -11.07 5.31 -8.65
N LEU A 292 -9.84 5.42 -9.18
CA LEU A 292 -9.48 4.77 -10.45
C LEU A 292 -9.43 3.25 -10.32
N ALA A 293 -8.97 2.72 -9.20
CA ALA A 293 -8.95 1.30 -8.92
C ALA A 293 -10.36 0.72 -8.81
N ALA A 294 -11.27 1.37 -8.08
CA ALA A 294 -12.68 0.98 -7.99
C ALA A 294 -13.38 1.00 -9.37
N ALA A 295 -12.99 1.92 -10.25
CA ALA A 295 -13.50 1.97 -11.62
C ALA A 295 -12.91 0.85 -12.51
N ALA A 296 -11.68 0.42 -12.25
CA ALA A 296 -11.02 -0.66 -12.98
C ALA A 296 -11.56 -2.05 -12.59
N GLU A 297 -11.92 -2.25 -11.32
CA GLU A 297 -12.49 -3.51 -10.81
C GLU A 297 -13.88 -3.81 -11.40
N LYS A 298 -14.67 -2.78 -11.69
CA LYS A 298 -16.03 -2.89 -12.25
C LYS A 298 -16.08 -3.15 -13.75
N ARG A 299 -14.95 -3.14 -14.48
CA ARG A 299 -14.94 -3.44 -15.91
C ARG A 299 -14.93 -4.95 -16.12
N PRO A 300 -15.91 -5.50 -16.87
CA PRO A 300 -16.03 -6.92 -17.17
C PRO A 300 -14.84 -7.47 -17.96
#